data_71fca02cc62e449a7fe6983b41435086
#
_entry.id   71fca02cc62e449a7fe6983b41435086
#
_cell.length_a   1.000
_cell.length_b   1.000
_cell.length_c   1.000
_cell.angle_alpha   90.00
_cell.angle_beta   90.00
_cell.angle_gamma   90.00
#
_symmetry.space_group_name_H-M   'P 1'
#
loop_
_entity.id
_entity.type
_entity.pdbx_description
1 polymer ?
#
loop_
_entity_poly.entity_id
_entity_poly.type
_entity_poly.pdbx_seq_one_letter_code
_entity_poly.pdbx_strand_id
1 'polypeptide(L)' 'METPIISRCVSAKKRVYYIDAHVDRKGQHYISLSEIPKDNKPGMKVRQRVFIHADYMDEMLNALSEVSNHIKESGYENH' A
#
# COMPACT_ATOMS: atom_id res chain seq x y z
N MET A 1 -2.73 19.89 -0.69
CA MET A 1 -2.51 18.45 -0.88
C MET A 1 -1.30 18.25 -1.75
N GLU A 2 -0.34 17.53 -1.26
CA GLU A 2 0.93 17.36 -1.96
C GLU A 2 0.83 16.26 -3.01
N THR A 3 1.47 16.52 -4.15
CA THR A 3 1.56 15.55 -5.23
C THR A 3 2.58 14.48 -4.83
N PRO A 4 2.27 13.19 -4.96
CA PRO A 4 3.25 12.15 -4.68
C PRO A 4 4.45 12.25 -5.62
N ILE A 5 5.63 11.88 -5.11
CA ILE A 5 6.84 11.84 -5.92
C ILE A 5 6.73 10.72 -6.95
N ILE A 6 6.20 9.59 -6.52
CA ILE A 6 5.95 8.44 -7.38
C ILE A 6 4.72 7.72 -6.84
N SER A 7 3.94 7.15 -7.72
CA SER A 7 2.73 6.44 -7.34
C SER A 7 2.60 5.16 -8.15
N ARG A 8 2.18 4.10 -7.48
CA ARG A 8 1.91 2.83 -8.14
C ARG A 8 0.55 2.32 -7.70
N CYS A 9 -0.07 1.56 -8.57
CA CYS A 9 -1.42 1.05 -8.36
C CYS A 9 -1.44 -0.45 -8.57
N VAL A 10 -2.08 -1.16 -7.64
CA VAL A 10 -2.32 -2.59 -7.79
C VAL A 10 -3.83 -2.78 -7.82
N SER A 11 -4.34 -3.26 -8.94
CA SER A 11 -5.77 -3.49 -9.10
C SER A 11 -6.09 -4.93 -8.73
N ALA A 12 -6.80 -5.10 -7.62
CA ALA A 12 -7.32 -6.39 -7.23
C ALA A 12 -8.75 -6.54 -7.76
N LYS A 13 -9.35 -7.69 -7.50
CA LYS A 13 -10.67 -7.99 -8.06
C LYS A 13 -11.73 -7.01 -7.56
N LYS A 14 -11.74 -6.75 -6.25
CA LYS A 14 -12.76 -5.89 -5.64
C LYS A 14 -12.19 -4.62 -5.01
N ARG A 15 -10.89 -4.45 -5.04
CA ARG A 15 -10.22 -3.32 -4.40
C ARG A 15 -9.09 -2.81 -5.26
N VAL A 16 -8.70 -1.57 -5.02
CA VAL A 16 -7.53 -0.97 -5.65
C VAL A 16 -6.60 -0.51 -4.53
N TYR A 17 -5.33 -0.80 -4.68
CA TYR A 17 -4.30 -0.37 -3.74
C TYR A 17 -3.42 0.66 -4.41
N TYR A 18 -3.17 1.76 -3.72
CA TYR A 18 -2.25 2.79 -4.17
C TYR A 18 -1.07 2.86 -3.23
N ILE A 19 0.11 2.89 -3.82
CA ILE A 19 1.36 3.02 -3.07
C ILE A 19 2.02 4.30 -3.53
N ASP A 20 2.06 5.29 -2.64
CA ASP A 20 2.52 6.62 -2.98
C ASP A 20 3.71 7.02 -2.12
N ALA A 21 4.72 7.60 -2.74
CA ALA A 21 5.86 8.14 -2.02
C ALA A 21 5.68 9.64 -1.83
N HIS A 22 5.96 10.11 -0.62
CA HIS A 22 5.82 11.52 -0.25
C HIS A 22 7.03 12.00 0.51
N VAL A 23 7.17 13.32 0.56
CA VAL A 23 8.16 13.99 1.40
C VAL A 23 7.39 14.94 2.30
N ASP A 24 7.68 14.91 3.61
CA ASP A 24 7.05 15.84 4.54
C ASP A 24 7.77 17.19 4.55
N ARG A 25 7.33 18.10 5.42
CA ARG A 25 7.88 19.46 5.51
C ARG A 25 9.33 19.46 5.96
N LYS A 26 9.76 18.42 6.66
CA LYS A 26 11.13 18.30 7.15
C LYS A 26 12.05 17.61 6.17
N GLY A 27 11.54 17.24 4.99
CA GLY A 27 12.30 16.55 4.00
C GLY A 27 12.41 15.07 4.23
N GLN A 28 11.60 14.50 5.10
CA GLN A 28 11.60 13.07 5.38
C GLN A 28 10.65 12.35 4.46
N HIS A 29 11.11 11.24 3.93
CA HIS A 29 10.30 10.43 3.02
C HIS A 29 9.40 9.45 3.77
N TYR A 30 8.22 9.23 3.23
CA TYR A 30 7.31 8.22 3.75
C TYR A 30 6.47 7.67 2.60
N ILE A 31 5.90 6.49 2.84
CA ILE A 31 4.99 5.84 1.90
C ILE A 31 3.59 5.90 2.48
N SER A 32 2.61 6.20 1.64
CA SER A 32 1.22 5.97 2.00
C SER A 32 0.70 4.78 1.20
N LEU A 33 0.07 3.84 1.90
CA LEU A 33 -0.56 2.67 1.31
C LEU A 33 -2.05 2.81 1.52
N SER A 34 -2.80 2.93 0.42
CA SER A 34 -4.24 3.17 0.48
C SER A 34 -4.98 1.99 -0.13
N GLU A 35 -6.10 1.63 0.48
CA GLU A 35 -7.00 0.60 -0.02
C GLU A 35 -8.36 1.22 -0.27
N ILE A 36 -8.88 1.07 -1.49
CA ILE A 36 -10.16 1.65 -1.87
C ILE A 36 -11.00 0.55 -2.51
N PRO A 37 -12.23 0.31 -2.00
CA PRO A 37 -13.13 -0.62 -2.67
C PRO A 37 -13.52 -0.10 -4.05
N LYS A 38 -13.59 -1.00 -5.04
CA LYS A 38 -14.05 -0.64 -6.38
C LYS A 38 -15.54 -0.33 -6.41
N ASP A 39 -16.30 -0.99 -5.54
CA ASP A 39 -17.73 -0.78 -5.43
C ASP A 39 -18.02 0.40 -4.52
N ASN A 40 -17.77 1.59 -5.04
CA ASN A 40 -17.93 2.83 -4.30
C ASN A 40 -19.32 3.40 -4.57
N LYS A 41 -20.24 3.13 -3.66
CA LYS A 41 -21.56 3.76 -3.73
C LYS A 41 -21.43 5.21 -3.24
N PRO A 42 -22.20 6.13 -3.81
CA PRO A 42 -22.19 7.52 -3.34
C PRO A 42 -22.43 7.60 -1.84
N GLY A 43 -21.57 8.35 -1.15
CA GLY A 43 -21.69 8.53 0.28
C GLY A 43 -21.05 7.45 1.13
N MET A 44 -20.53 6.40 0.51
CA MET A 44 -19.91 5.28 1.24
C MET A 44 -18.46 5.07 0.84
N LYS A 45 -17.71 6.15 0.77
CA LYS A 45 -16.27 6.04 0.48
C LYS A 45 -15.54 5.64 1.75
N VAL A 46 -15.10 4.40 1.83
CA VAL A 46 -14.25 3.94 2.91
C VAL A 46 -12.85 3.75 2.33
N ARG A 47 -12.00 4.74 2.56
CA ARG A 47 -10.60 4.65 2.22
C ARG A 47 -9.82 4.31 3.48
N GLN A 48 -9.06 3.24 3.42
CA GLN A 48 -8.14 2.92 4.49
C GLN A 48 -6.73 3.26 4.05
N ARG A 49 -5.98 3.86 4.96
CA ARG A 49 -4.65 4.34 4.64
C ARG A 49 -3.71 4.12 5.81
N VAL A 50 -2.53 3.64 5.52
CA VAL A 50 -1.45 3.54 6.49
C VAL A 50 -0.23 4.28 5.96
N PHE A 51 0.59 4.78 6.88
CA PHE A 51 1.80 5.51 6.54
C PHE A 51 2.99 4.75 7.06
N ILE A 52 4.02 4.64 6.21
CA ILE A 52 5.24 3.94 6.55
C ILE A 52 6.40 4.91 6.37
N HIS A 53 7.07 5.21 7.47
CA HIS A 53 8.22 6.12 7.45
C HIS A 53 9.39 5.45 6.74
N ALA A 54 10.21 6.27 6.06
CA ALA A 54 11.34 5.78 5.28
C ALA A 54 12.30 4.91 6.10
N ASP A 55 12.48 5.24 7.38
CA ASP A 55 13.39 4.50 8.25
C ASP A 55 13.01 3.03 8.41
N TYR A 56 11.76 2.70 8.18
CA TYR A 56 11.23 1.35 8.39
C TYR A 56 10.90 0.61 7.10
N MET A 57 11.18 1.22 5.95
CA MET A 57 10.82 0.61 4.66
C MET A 57 11.49 -0.73 4.42
N ASP A 58 12.78 -0.82 4.71
CA ASP A 58 13.50 -2.06 4.47
C ASP A 58 12.98 -3.19 5.35
N GLU A 59 12.70 -2.88 6.62
CA GLU A 59 12.12 -3.87 7.53
C GLU A 59 10.73 -4.31 7.08
N MET A 60 9.92 -3.36 6.62
CA MET A 60 8.58 -3.68 6.12
C MET A 60 8.64 -4.55 4.87
N LEU A 61 9.54 -4.23 3.94
CA LEU A 61 9.70 -5.02 2.72
C LEU A 61 10.16 -6.43 3.03
N ASN A 62 11.11 -6.57 3.96
CA ASN A 62 11.59 -7.89 4.35
C ASN A 62 10.50 -8.70 5.03
N ALA A 63 9.76 -8.09 5.95
CA ALA A 63 8.66 -8.76 6.64
C ALA A 63 7.57 -9.18 5.65
N LEU A 64 7.24 -8.30 4.72
CA LEU A 64 6.24 -8.60 3.71
C LEU A 64 6.68 -9.76 2.82
N SER A 65 7.97 -9.78 2.44
CA SER A 65 8.53 -10.88 1.65
C SER A 65 8.48 -12.20 2.40
N GLU A 66 8.81 -12.20 3.69
CA GLU A 66 8.76 -13.41 4.50
C GLU A 66 7.34 -13.98 4.58
N VAL A 67 6.37 -13.11 4.82
CA VAL A 67 4.97 -13.54 4.88
C VAL A 67 4.51 -14.06 3.53
N SER A 68 4.87 -13.36 2.46
CA SER A 68 4.52 -13.76 1.11
C SER A 68 5.11 -15.13 0.76
N ASN A 69 6.38 -15.34 1.11
CA ASN A 69 7.05 -16.61 0.84
C ASN A 69 6.41 -17.75 1.62
N HIS A 70 6.01 -17.50 2.85
CA HIS A 70 5.34 -18.51 3.66
C HIS A 70 4.02 -18.95 2.99
N ILE A 71 3.26 -18.00 2.47
CA ILE A 71 2.03 -18.29 1.77
C ILE A 71 2.31 -19.17 0.54
N LYS A 72 3.34 -18.81 -0.22
CA LYS A 72 3.71 -19.55 -1.43
C LYS A 72 4.16 -20.97 -1.10
N GLU A 73 4.93 -21.12 -0.03
CA GLU A 73 5.44 -22.43 0.40
C GLU A 73 4.32 -23.35 0.89
N SER A 74 3.23 -22.77 1.37
CA SER A 74 2.08 -23.59 1.83
C SER A 74 1.25 -24.13 0.67
N GLY A 75 1.62 -23.83 -0.57
CA GLY A 75 0.89 -24.28 -1.74
C GLY A 75 -0.31 -23.44 -2.10
N TYR A 76 -0.40 -22.24 -1.53
CA TYR A 76 -1.47 -21.32 -1.85
C TYR A 76 -1.36 -20.84 -3.29
N GLU A 77 -2.42 -20.96 -4.05
CA GLU A 77 -2.48 -20.43 -5.39
C GLU A 77 -3.32 -19.16 -5.40
N ASN A 78 -2.74 -18.13 -5.96
CA ASN A 78 -3.40 -16.84 -6.04
C ASN A 78 -4.22 -16.78 -7.33
N HIS A 79 -5.53 -16.82 -7.17
CA HIS A 79 -6.45 -16.75 -8.31
C HIS A 79 -6.95 -15.33 -8.54
#